data_84b140a830423d0bee588264ce8e8f79
#
_entry.id   84b140a830423d0bee588264ce8e8f79
#
_cell.length_a   1.000
_cell.length_b   1.000
_cell.length_c   1.000
_cell.angle_alpha   90.00
_cell.angle_beta   90.00
_cell.angle_gamma   90.00
#
_symmetry.space_group_name_H-M   'P 1'
#
loop_
_entity.id
_entity.type
_entity.pdbx_description
1 polymer ?
#
loop_
_entity_poly.entity_id
_entity_poly.type
_entity_poly.pdbx_seq_one_letter_code
_entity_poly.pdbx_strand_id
1 'polypeptide(L)'
;MIYLITGGERSGKSSFAQKLALELSNAPIYVATARKWDADFQNRIDRHQQERDERWTNIEKEKYLSEIDFSQKTALIDCVTLWLTNFFVDHKNDVALSLEEAKKEFLSIASQKDTNLIIVTNEIGMGVHASTEIGRKFTELQGWMNQFLASNADEVFLMVSGISVKIK
;
A
#
# COMPACT_ATOMS: atom_id res chain seq x y z
N MET A 1 6.63 4.35 13.77
CA MET A 1 6.28 2.90 13.69
C MET A 1 5.76 2.55 12.30
N ILE A 2 5.95 1.31 11.85
CA ILE A 2 5.52 0.83 10.54
C ILE A 2 4.55 -0.34 10.73
N TYR A 3 3.33 -0.20 10.24
CA TYR A 3 2.27 -1.19 10.28
C TYR A 3 2.01 -1.72 8.87
N LEU A 4 2.12 -3.02 8.65
CA LEU A 4 1.77 -3.66 7.38
C LEU A 4 0.43 -4.38 7.52
N ILE A 5 -0.51 -4.07 6.63
CA ILE A 5 -1.83 -4.69 6.60
C ILE A 5 -1.97 -5.42 5.27
N THR A 6 -1.97 -6.74 5.34
CA THR A 6 -2.03 -7.61 4.16
C THR A 6 -3.30 -8.46 4.14
N GLY A 7 -3.59 -9.09 3.02
CA GLY A 7 -4.74 -9.99 2.83
C GLY A 7 -5.29 -9.98 1.42
N GLY A 8 -6.24 -10.86 1.15
CA GLY A 8 -6.88 -10.99 -0.15
C GLY A 8 -7.72 -9.77 -0.55
N GLU A 9 -8.20 -9.76 -1.80
CA GLU A 9 -9.12 -8.71 -2.25
C GLU A 9 -10.39 -8.69 -1.39
N ARG A 10 -10.91 -7.48 -1.08
CA ARG A 10 -12.13 -7.26 -0.25
C ARG A 10 -12.11 -7.91 1.13
N SER A 11 -10.93 -8.15 1.69
CA SER A 11 -10.77 -8.74 3.04
C SER A 11 -10.97 -7.76 4.20
N GLY A 12 -11.21 -6.46 3.93
CA GLY A 12 -11.40 -5.43 4.95
C GLY A 12 -10.14 -4.63 5.31
N LYS A 13 -9.04 -4.78 4.53
CA LYS A 13 -7.76 -4.10 4.79
C LYS A 13 -7.88 -2.58 4.92
N SER A 14 -8.46 -1.91 3.93
CA SER A 14 -8.54 -0.45 3.90
C SER A 14 -9.37 0.10 5.07
N SER A 15 -10.48 -0.56 5.41
CA SER A 15 -11.32 -0.16 6.56
C SER A 15 -10.56 -0.32 7.89
N PHE A 16 -9.84 -1.43 8.07
CA PHE A 16 -8.99 -1.63 9.25
C PHE A 16 -7.86 -0.60 9.32
N ALA A 17 -7.20 -0.35 8.20
CA ALA A 17 -6.11 0.63 8.10
C ALA A 17 -6.57 2.07 8.42
N GLN A 18 -7.74 2.47 7.92
CA GLN A 18 -8.32 3.79 8.22
C GLN A 18 -8.66 3.92 9.72
N LYS A 19 -9.26 2.88 10.32
CA LYS A 19 -9.54 2.87 11.75
C LYS A 19 -8.25 3.02 12.56
N LEU A 20 -7.22 2.23 12.27
CA LEU A 20 -5.93 2.32 12.93
C LEU A 20 -5.29 3.71 12.79
N ALA A 21 -5.36 4.31 11.59
CA ALA A 21 -4.82 5.65 11.36
C ALA A 21 -5.51 6.71 12.23
N LEU A 22 -6.84 6.62 12.39
CA LEU A 22 -7.62 7.54 13.23
C LEU A 22 -7.43 7.29 14.74
N GLU A 23 -7.02 6.09 15.15
CA GLU A 23 -6.61 5.78 16.53
C GLU A 23 -5.23 6.40 16.84
N LEU A 24 -4.35 6.50 15.84
CA LEU A 24 -3.00 7.03 16.01
C LEU A 24 -2.90 8.55 15.79
N SER A 25 -3.85 9.17 15.07
CA SER A 25 -3.83 10.60 14.75
C SER A 25 -5.22 11.17 14.50
N ASN A 26 -5.46 12.40 14.95
CA ASN A 26 -6.67 13.15 14.63
C ASN A 26 -6.62 13.84 13.25
N ALA A 27 -5.48 13.83 12.56
CA ALA A 27 -5.28 14.43 11.25
C ALA A 27 -4.35 13.57 10.39
N PRO A 28 -4.74 12.33 10.04
CA PRO A 28 -3.90 11.45 9.24
C PRO A 28 -3.87 11.85 7.77
N ILE A 29 -2.78 11.45 7.09
CA ILE A 29 -2.63 11.59 5.65
C ILE A 29 -3.06 10.27 4.98
N TYR A 30 -3.88 10.36 3.94
CA TYR A 30 -4.18 9.25 3.04
C TYR A 30 -3.46 9.45 1.72
N VAL A 31 -2.62 8.49 1.35
CA VAL A 31 -1.90 8.51 0.08
C VAL A 31 -2.50 7.45 -0.84
N ALA A 32 -3.20 7.92 -1.87
CA ALA A 32 -3.69 7.07 -2.96
C ALA A 32 -2.58 6.88 -3.99
N THR A 33 -2.19 5.64 -4.22
CA THR A 33 -1.11 5.28 -5.17
C THR A 33 -1.62 4.87 -6.54
N ALA A 34 -2.93 4.89 -6.72
CA ALA A 34 -3.57 4.49 -7.96
C ALA A 34 -3.31 5.50 -9.09
N ARG A 35 -2.87 4.98 -10.25
CA ARG A 35 -2.92 5.73 -11.52
C ARG A 35 -4.32 5.63 -12.10
N LYS A 36 -4.82 6.73 -12.67
CA LYS A 36 -6.13 6.75 -13.33
C LYS A 36 -6.06 6.04 -14.68
N TRP A 37 -6.44 4.76 -14.71
CA TRP A 37 -6.39 3.95 -15.92
C TRP A 37 -7.67 4.05 -16.76
N ASP A 38 -8.84 4.08 -16.09
CA ASP A 38 -10.17 4.15 -16.71
C ASP A 38 -11.24 4.73 -15.78
N ALA A 39 -12.46 4.89 -16.31
CA ALA A 39 -13.60 5.48 -15.59
C ALA A 39 -14.10 4.61 -14.42
N ASP A 40 -14.04 3.28 -14.54
CA ASP A 40 -14.46 2.37 -13.46
C ASP A 40 -13.49 2.45 -12.28
N PHE A 41 -12.21 2.65 -12.58
CA PHE A 41 -11.18 2.84 -11.57
C PHE A 41 -11.34 4.19 -10.85
N GLN A 42 -11.72 5.25 -11.59
CA GLN A 42 -12.05 6.55 -10.99
C GLN A 42 -13.23 6.45 -10.02
N ASN A 43 -14.30 5.73 -10.37
CA ASN A 43 -15.45 5.52 -9.50
C ASN A 43 -15.06 4.81 -8.17
N ARG A 44 -14.05 3.92 -8.18
CA ARG A 44 -13.52 3.29 -6.96
C ARG A 44 -12.77 4.30 -6.09
N ILE A 45 -11.94 5.14 -6.70
CA ILE A 45 -11.22 6.21 -6.00
C ILE A 45 -12.22 7.16 -5.34
N ASP A 46 -13.22 7.62 -6.07
CA ASP A 46 -14.24 8.56 -5.57
C ASP A 46 -15.03 7.99 -4.39
N ARG A 47 -15.38 6.69 -4.45
CA ARG A 47 -16.05 6.01 -3.32
C ARG A 47 -15.16 6.00 -2.07
N HIS A 48 -13.89 5.65 -2.20
CA HIS A 48 -12.96 5.65 -1.07
C HIS A 48 -12.67 7.07 -0.55
N GLN A 49 -12.77 8.10 -1.39
CA GLN A 49 -12.69 9.50 -0.94
C GLN A 49 -13.93 9.92 -0.14
N GLN A 50 -15.14 9.49 -0.55
CA GLN A 50 -16.39 9.80 0.15
C GLN A 50 -16.51 9.11 1.53
N GLU A 51 -15.78 8.01 1.76
CA GLU A 51 -15.73 7.30 3.04
C GLU A 51 -14.87 8.01 4.09
N ARG A 52 -14.10 9.04 3.70
CA ARG A 52 -13.21 9.80 4.58
C ARG A 52 -13.80 11.17 4.91
N ASP A 53 -13.78 11.51 6.18
CA ASP A 53 -14.24 12.79 6.70
C ASP A 53 -13.16 13.90 6.61
N GLU A 54 -13.47 15.09 7.13
CA GLU A 54 -12.60 16.27 7.11
C GLU A 54 -11.27 16.15 7.86
N ARG A 55 -11.10 15.11 8.68
CA ARG A 55 -9.84 14.86 9.41
C ARG A 55 -8.70 14.43 8.47
N TRP A 56 -9.02 13.91 7.28
CA TRP A 56 -8.05 13.35 6.37
C TRP A 56 -7.44 14.38 5.42
N THR A 57 -6.13 14.38 5.31
CA THR A 57 -5.43 15.02 4.18
C THR A 57 -5.25 13.99 3.07
N ASN A 58 -5.91 14.18 1.92
CA ASN A 58 -5.82 13.26 0.79
C ASN A 58 -4.72 13.71 -0.18
N ILE A 59 -3.81 12.81 -0.52
CA ILE A 59 -2.73 13.00 -1.49
C ILE A 59 -2.82 11.91 -2.56
N GLU A 60 -2.84 12.28 -3.83
CA GLU A 60 -2.68 11.35 -4.95
C GLU A 60 -1.21 11.36 -5.38
N LYS A 61 -0.53 10.22 -5.25
CA LYS A 61 0.88 10.09 -5.62
C LYS A 61 1.20 8.70 -6.13
N GLU A 62 1.39 8.58 -7.42
CA GLU A 62 1.55 7.29 -8.11
C GLU A 62 2.84 6.56 -7.78
N LYS A 63 3.98 7.25 -7.61
CA LYS A 63 5.29 6.63 -7.39
C LYS A 63 6.06 7.33 -6.26
N TYR A 64 6.89 8.22 -6.51
CA TYR A 64 7.90 8.86 -5.66
C TYR A 64 7.33 9.44 -4.35
N LEU A 65 6.98 8.56 -3.41
CA LEU A 65 6.41 8.92 -2.11
C LEU A 65 7.41 9.66 -1.22
N SER A 66 8.71 9.52 -1.50
CA SER A 66 9.80 10.23 -0.84
C SER A 66 9.73 11.76 -1.00
N GLU A 67 8.98 12.26 -1.99
CA GLU A 67 8.75 13.69 -2.19
C GLU A 67 7.72 14.27 -1.20
N ILE A 68 7.05 13.42 -0.40
CA ILE A 68 6.09 13.83 0.61
C ILE A 68 6.77 13.83 1.98
N ASP A 69 6.61 14.92 2.72
CA ASP A 69 7.08 15.01 4.10
C ASP A 69 6.05 14.38 5.05
N PHE A 70 6.39 13.19 5.56
CA PHE A 70 5.61 12.47 6.58
C PHE A 70 6.15 12.66 8.00
N SER A 71 7.21 13.45 8.20
CA SER A 71 7.82 13.63 9.51
C SER A 71 6.81 14.08 10.55
N GLN A 72 6.77 13.40 11.69
CA GLN A 72 5.83 13.64 12.80
C GLN A 72 4.34 13.46 12.43
N LYS A 73 4.05 12.67 11.40
CA LYS A 73 2.69 12.43 10.89
C LYS A 73 2.34 10.96 10.89
N THR A 74 1.05 10.68 10.82
CA THR A 74 0.51 9.35 10.54
C THR A 74 0.04 9.31 9.10
N ALA A 75 0.59 8.41 8.30
CA ALA A 75 0.26 8.28 6.88
C ALA A 75 -0.21 6.85 6.56
N LEU A 76 -1.32 6.77 5.83
CA LEU A 76 -1.87 5.53 5.27
C LEU A 76 -1.58 5.50 3.77
N ILE A 77 -0.83 4.50 3.32
CA ILE A 77 -0.52 4.24 1.91
C ILE A 77 -1.43 3.12 1.39
N ASP A 78 -2.34 3.46 0.50
CA ASP A 78 -3.30 2.51 -0.09
C ASP A 78 -3.25 2.56 -1.64
N CYS A 79 -2.65 1.57 -2.31
CA CYS A 79 -2.00 0.38 -1.75
C CYS A 79 -0.68 0.05 -2.50
N VAL A 80 0.14 -0.79 -1.90
CA VAL A 80 1.41 -1.25 -2.49
C VAL A 80 1.20 -1.92 -3.85
N THR A 81 0.13 -2.69 -4.03
CA THR A 81 -0.15 -3.37 -5.30
C THR A 81 -0.27 -2.40 -6.47
N LEU A 82 -1.02 -1.31 -6.30
CA LEU A 82 -1.16 -0.28 -7.32
C LEU A 82 0.13 0.54 -7.49
N TRP A 83 0.82 0.80 -6.39
CA TRP A 83 2.11 1.45 -6.39
C TRP A 83 3.15 0.67 -7.20
N LEU A 84 3.27 -0.65 -6.97
CA LEU A 84 4.13 -1.54 -7.74
C LEU A 84 3.72 -1.64 -9.21
N THR A 85 2.41 -1.63 -9.50
CA THR A 85 1.91 -1.64 -10.88
C THR A 85 2.47 -0.46 -11.68
N ASN A 86 2.55 0.74 -11.07
CA ASN A 86 3.07 1.93 -11.73
C ASN A 86 4.55 1.77 -12.12
N PHE A 87 5.39 1.26 -11.21
CA PHE A 87 6.80 0.96 -11.52
C PHE A 87 6.92 -0.14 -12.57
N PHE A 88 6.16 -1.22 -12.41
CA PHE A 88 6.22 -2.38 -13.29
C PHE A 88 5.88 -2.06 -14.73
N VAL A 89 4.85 -1.26 -14.95
CA VAL A 89 4.46 -0.79 -16.30
C VAL A 89 5.50 0.15 -16.87
N ASP A 90 5.96 1.13 -16.09
CA ASP A 90 6.95 2.12 -16.55
C ASP A 90 8.30 1.46 -16.89
N HIS A 91 8.67 0.39 -16.18
CA HIS A 91 9.87 -0.41 -16.45
C HIS A 91 9.64 -1.58 -17.43
N LYS A 92 8.56 -1.54 -18.23
CA LYS A 92 8.27 -2.55 -19.25
C LYS A 92 8.28 -3.99 -18.72
N ASN A 93 7.71 -4.17 -17.54
CA ASN A 93 7.57 -5.45 -16.83
C ASN A 93 8.92 -6.03 -16.31
N ASP A 94 9.93 -5.18 -16.11
CA ASP A 94 11.17 -5.57 -15.43
C ASP A 94 10.93 -5.65 -13.92
N VAL A 95 10.97 -6.87 -13.39
CA VAL A 95 10.72 -7.17 -11.98
C VAL A 95 11.84 -6.64 -11.08
N ALA A 96 13.10 -6.83 -11.49
CA ALA A 96 14.26 -6.47 -10.66
C ALA A 96 14.35 -4.95 -10.48
N LEU A 97 14.23 -4.20 -11.57
CA LEU A 97 14.28 -2.75 -11.54
C LEU A 97 13.10 -2.15 -10.77
N SER A 98 11.89 -2.69 -10.97
CA SER A 98 10.69 -2.24 -10.26
C SER A 98 10.79 -2.48 -8.75
N LEU A 99 11.33 -3.64 -8.35
CA LEU A 99 11.53 -3.99 -6.94
C LEU A 99 12.58 -3.08 -6.29
N GLU A 100 13.70 -2.82 -6.99
CA GLU A 100 14.78 -1.97 -6.48
C GLU A 100 14.29 -0.55 -6.22
N GLU A 101 13.61 0.07 -7.19
CA GLU A 101 13.06 1.42 -7.03
C GLU A 101 12.02 1.50 -5.91
N ALA A 102 11.07 0.56 -5.87
CA ALA A 102 10.07 0.55 -4.82
C ALA A 102 10.67 0.37 -3.42
N LYS A 103 11.68 -0.49 -3.27
CA LYS A 103 12.43 -0.64 -2.00
C LYS A 103 13.15 0.64 -1.60
N LYS A 104 13.81 1.32 -2.54
CA LYS A 104 14.50 2.60 -2.30
C LYS A 104 13.51 3.67 -1.82
N GLU A 105 12.37 3.82 -2.49
CA GLU A 105 11.33 4.76 -2.09
C GLU A 105 10.78 4.44 -0.70
N PHE A 106 10.49 3.15 -0.43
CA PHE A 106 10.02 2.74 0.89
C PHE A 106 11.04 3.09 1.99
N LEU A 107 12.32 2.77 1.82
CA LEU A 107 13.36 3.09 2.80
C LEU A 107 13.46 4.60 3.04
N SER A 108 13.30 5.41 2.00
CA SER A 108 13.32 6.87 2.12
C SER A 108 12.18 7.38 3.01
N ILE A 109 10.94 6.90 2.81
CA ILE A 109 9.81 7.31 3.66
C ILE A 109 9.89 6.70 5.07
N ALA A 110 10.39 5.48 5.21
CA ALA A 110 10.55 4.80 6.50
C ALA A 110 11.62 5.45 7.39
N SER A 111 12.59 6.15 6.80
CA SER A 111 13.64 6.89 7.53
C SER A 111 13.20 8.25 8.05
N GLN A 112 12.01 8.74 7.68
CA GLN A 112 11.51 10.03 8.13
C GLN A 112 11.17 9.98 9.63
N LYS A 113 11.52 11.06 10.32
CA LYS A 113 11.50 11.11 11.78
C LYS A 113 10.09 11.09 12.37
N ASP A 114 9.91 10.27 13.42
CA ASP A 114 8.70 10.22 14.24
C ASP A 114 7.41 10.00 13.42
N THR A 115 7.51 9.15 12.37
CA THR A 115 6.41 8.84 11.45
C THR A 115 5.71 7.55 11.84
N ASN A 116 4.37 7.51 11.74
CA ASN A 116 3.60 6.28 11.70
C ASN A 116 3.21 5.99 10.25
N LEU A 117 3.73 4.92 9.68
CA LEU A 117 3.36 4.44 8.35
C LEU A 117 2.43 3.24 8.45
N ILE A 118 1.23 3.36 7.90
CA ILE A 118 0.27 2.28 7.76
C ILE A 118 0.22 1.92 6.28
N ILE A 119 0.57 0.69 5.95
CA ILE A 119 0.79 0.26 4.57
C ILE A 119 -0.15 -0.87 4.23
N VAL A 120 -1.01 -0.66 3.25
CA VAL A 120 -1.95 -1.67 2.75
C VAL A 120 -1.35 -2.38 1.54
N THR A 121 -1.38 -3.71 1.56
CA THR A 121 -0.93 -4.55 0.45
C THR A 121 -1.86 -5.73 0.22
N ASN A 122 -1.80 -6.35 -0.96
CA ASN A 122 -2.54 -7.57 -1.27
C ASN A 122 -1.63 -8.81 -1.25
N GLU A 123 -2.18 -9.93 -0.79
CA GLU A 123 -1.59 -11.27 -0.92
C GLU A 123 -2.11 -11.95 -2.19
N ILE A 124 -1.64 -11.52 -3.36
CA ILE A 124 -2.10 -12.07 -4.65
C ILE A 124 -1.56 -13.48 -4.92
N GLY A 125 -0.44 -13.85 -4.32
CA GLY A 125 0.19 -15.15 -4.46
C GLY A 125 -0.49 -16.28 -3.70
N MET A 126 -1.41 -15.98 -2.78
CA MET A 126 -2.19 -16.99 -2.05
C MET A 126 -3.43 -17.50 -2.82
N GLY A 127 -3.70 -16.95 -3.99
CA GLY A 127 -4.84 -17.32 -4.82
C GLY A 127 -4.49 -18.30 -5.93
N VAL A 128 -5.25 -18.21 -7.04
CA VAL A 128 -5.01 -19.01 -8.25
C VAL A 128 -3.72 -18.56 -8.93
N HIS A 129 -2.90 -19.53 -9.38
CA HIS A 129 -1.68 -19.25 -10.10
C HIS A 129 -1.96 -18.48 -11.40
N ALA A 130 -1.27 -17.35 -11.62
CA ALA A 130 -1.51 -16.49 -12.77
C ALA A 130 -1.25 -17.22 -14.10
N SER A 131 -2.22 -17.17 -15.00
CA SER A 131 -2.17 -17.88 -16.31
C SER A 131 -1.21 -17.23 -17.29
N THR A 132 -0.98 -15.90 -17.19
CA THR A 132 -0.09 -15.16 -18.09
C THR A 132 1.31 -15.02 -17.51
N GLU A 133 2.31 -14.90 -18.38
CA GLU A 133 3.69 -14.63 -17.97
C GLU A 133 3.81 -13.32 -17.20
N ILE A 134 3.16 -12.26 -17.67
CA ILE A 134 3.16 -10.95 -17.01
C ILE A 134 2.52 -11.05 -15.62
N GLY A 135 1.41 -11.76 -15.50
CA GLY A 135 0.76 -12.00 -14.22
C GLY A 135 1.66 -12.75 -13.23
N ARG A 136 2.40 -13.77 -13.68
CA ARG A 136 3.37 -14.49 -12.83
C ARG A 136 4.52 -13.59 -12.37
N LYS A 137 5.10 -12.79 -13.29
CA LYS A 137 6.14 -11.79 -12.96
C LYS A 137 5.64 -10.79 -11.93
N PHE A 138 4.41 -10.29 -12.09
CA PHE A 138 3.85 -9.35 -11.12
C PHE A 138 3.56 -9.98 -9.77
N THR A 139 3.06 -11.23 -9.73
CA THR A 139 2.86 -11.99 -8.49
C THR A 139 4.19 -12.18 -7.73
N GLU A 140 5.27 -12.46 -8.45
CA GLU A 140 6.61 -12.60 -7.88
C GLU A 140 7.13 -11.27 -7.31
N LEU A 141 7.00 -10.17 -8.07
CA LEU A 141 7.34 -8.82 -7.63
C LEU A 141 6.59 -8.44 -6.34
N GLN A 142 5.27 -8.67 -6.31
CA GLN A 142 4.43 -8.39 -5.15
C GLN A 142 4.87 -9.22 -3.94
N GLY A 143 5.12 -10.50 -4.12
CA GLY A 143 5.56 -11.38 -3.03
C GLY A 143 6.90 -10.96 -2.43
N TRP A 144 7.89 -10.62 -3.25
CA TRP A 144 9.18 -10.11 -2.76
C TRP A 144 9.06 -8.77 -2.05
N MET A 145 8.21 -7.87 -2.56
CA MET A 145 7.98 -6.60 -1.89
C MET A 145 7.25 -6.79 -0.55
N ASN A 146 6.26 -7.68 -0.48
CA ASN A 146 5.56 -7.99 0.76
C ASN A 146 6.51 -8.54 1.83
N GLN A 147 7.43 -9.47 1.46
CA GLN A 147 8.46 -9.98 2.37
C GLN A 147 9.37 -8.85 2.87
N PHE A 148 9.80 -7.97 1.98
CA PHE A 148 10.64 -6.84 2.33
C PHE A 148 9.94 -5.86 3.28
N LEU A 149 8.68 -5.52 3.01
CA LEU A 149 7.87 -4.66 3.87
C LEU A 149 7.66 -5.31 5.25
N ALA A 150 7.30 -6.60 5.29
CA ALA A 150 7.07 -7.32 6.53
C ALA A 150 8.33 -7.42 7.40
N SER A 151 9.51 -7.57 6.78
CA SER A 151 10.79 -7.59 7.52
C SER A 151 11.10 -6.25 8.20
N ASN A 152 10.70 -5.14 7.58
CA ASN A 152 10.92 -3.78 8.07
C ASN A 152 9.75 -3.24 8.94
N ALA A 153 8.59 -3.89 8.93
CA ALA A 153 7.44 -3.47 9.72
C ALA A 153 7.62 -3.80 11.21
N ASP A 154 7.12 -2.95 12.09
CA ASP A 154 7.03 -3.21 13.54
C ASP A 154 5.88 -4.17 13.86
N GLU A 155 4.76 -4.02 13.16
CA GLU A 155 3.58 -4.89 13.30
C GLU A 155 3.04 -5.29 11.91
N VAL A 156 2.58 -6.55 11.81
CA VAL A 156 1.98 -7.09 10.59
C VAL A 156 0.63 -7.72 10.90
N PHE A 157 -0.39 -7.34 10.15
CA PHE A 157 -1.76 -7.86 10.27
C PHE A 157 -2.19 -8.53 8.98
N LEU A 158 -2.69 -9.77 9.10
CA LEU A 158 -3.39 -10.48 8.03
C LEU A 158 -4.89 -10.27 8.18
N MET A 159 -5.54 -9.75 7.13
CA MET A 159 -6.98 -9.58 7.10
C MET A 159 -7.66 -10.76 6.43
N VAL A 160 -8.56 -11.42 7.15
CA VAL A 160 -9.37 -12.52 6.65
C VAL A 160 -10.84 -12.23 6.96
N SER A 161 -11.67 -12.07 5.93
CA SER A 161 -13.14 -11.86 6.07
C SER A 161 -13.52 -10.74 7.06
N GLY A 162 -12.78 -9.63 7.04
CA GLY A 162 -13.01 -8.48 7.92
C GLY A 162 -12.36 -8.58 9.31
N ILE A 163 -11.74 -9.72 9.63
CA ILE A 163 -11.10 -9.97 10.92
C ILE A 163 -9.58 -9.77 10.75
N SER A 164 -8.97 -8.99 11.66
CA SER A 164 -7.53 -8.81 11.71
C SER A 164 -6.86 -9.87 12.58
N VAL A 165 -5.81 -10.50 12.03
CA VAL A 165 -4.94 -11.43 12.76
C VAL A 165 -3.55 -10.81 12.80
N LYS A 166 -3.05 -10.49 13.98
CA LYS A 166 -1.68 -10.02 14.15
C LYS A 166 -0.73 -11.20 13.99
N ILE A 167 0.22 -11.10 13.04
CA ILE A 167 1.20 -12.16 12.72
C ILE A 167 2.64 -11.75 13.03
N LYS A 168 2.85 -10.47 13.31
CA LYS A 168 4.11 -9.94 13.86
C LYS A 168 3.85 -8.82 14.86
#